data_6e65d89d92cd5f44e3a896c4be7c1f89
#
_entry.id   6e65d89d92cd5f44e3a896c4be7c1f89
#
_cell.length_a   1.000
_cell.length_b   1.000
_cell.length_c   1.000
_cell.angle_alpha   90.00
_cell.angle_beta   90.00
_cell.angle_gamma   90.00
#
_symmetry.space_group_name_H-M   'P 1'
#
loop_
_entity.id
_entity.type
_entity.pdbx_description
1 polymer ?
#
loop_
_entity_poly.entity_id
_entity_poly.type
_entity_poly.pdbx_seq_one_letter_code
_entity_poly.pdbx_strand_id
1 'polypeptide(L)'
;GLKKGVSIPDVGDLIFTSESPSFSTDELTDFHTTSRTFSVYYPDTRPDRKEPRYSIVASINAKWQDWQKLSDEDYSKAKNRLCEESVVALEKIIPDIRDKIDHLEAATPRTIQHYTHHASGASFGTKFEGLDVSSQLPDHAPGLYHAGSVGIIMSGWLGTINYGVITANKIDRFLRGK
;
A
#
# COMPACT_ATOMS: atom_id res chain seq x y z
N GLY A 1 -7.77 -9.85 8.70
CA GLY A 1 -7.92 -11.31 8.55
C GLY A 1 -9.22 -11.80 9.17
N LEU A 2 -9.89 -12.75 8.52
CA LEU A 2 -11.13 -13.34 9.05
C LEU A 2 -10.86 -14.65 9.79
N LYS A 3 -11.77 -15.03 10.67
CA LYS A 3 -11.75 -16.28 11.43
C LYS A 3 -11.69 -17.48 10.47
N LYS A 4 -11.10 -18.59 10.94
CA LYS A 4 -11.09 -19.84 10.20
C LYS A 4 -12.51 -20.39 10.04
N GLY A 5 -12.83 -20.88 8.83
CA GLY A 5 -14.11 -21.52 8.55
C GLY A 5 -15.29 -20.58 8.34
N VAL A 6 -15.08 -19.25 8.41
CA VAL A 6 -16.14 -18.31 8.02
C VAL A 6 -16.16 -18.13 6.51
N SER A 7 -17.34 -17.78 5.98
CA SER A 7 -17.52 -17.39 4.58
C SER A 7 -18.11 -15.99 4.50
N ILE A 8 -17.83 -15.31 3.39
CA ILE A 8 -18.44 -14.03 3.01
C ILE A 8 -19.06 -14.17 1.62
N PRO A 9 -20.08 -13.37 1.29
CA PRO A 9 -20.60 -13.34 -0.07
C PRO A 9 -19.53 -12.86 -1.06
N ASP A 10 -19.67 -13.22 -2.32
CA ASP A 10 -18.88 -12.65 -3.40
C ASP A 10 -19.32 -11.19 -3.63
N VAL A 11 -18.46 -10.26 -3.31
CA VAL A 11 -18.70 -8.82 -3.47
C VAL A 11 -17.71 -8.18 -4.46
N GLY A 12 -16.95 -9.03 -5.17
CA GLY A 12 -15.86 -8.63 -6.06
C GLY A 12 -14.52 -8.48 -5.35
N ASP A 13 -13.46 -8.43 -6.13
CA ASP A 13 -12.08 -8.40 -5.62
C ASP A 13 -11.64 -7.00 -5.19
N LEU A 14 -12.23 -5.95 -5.77
CA LEU A 14 -11.86 -4.56 -5.54
C LEU A 14 -13.09 -3.67 -5.48
N ILE A 15 -13.28 -2.99 -4.35
CA ILE A 15 -14.44 -2.17 -4.08
C ILE A 15 -13.98 -0.76 -3.71
N PHE A 16 -14.56 0.24 -4.35
CA PHE A 16 -14.32 1.66 -4.04
C PHE A 16 -15.54 2.22 -3.33
N THR A 17 -15.33 2.88 -2.21
CA THR A 17 -16.40 3.53 -1.43
C THR A 17 -16.02 4.95 -1.10
N SER A 18 -17.00 5.85 -1.09
CA SER A 18 -16.89 7.20 -0.56
C SER A 18 -18.27 7.69 -0.14
N GLU A 19 -18.34 8.51 0.90
CA GLU A 19 -19.55 9.24 1.29
C GLU A 19 -19.56 10.67 0.70
N SER A 20 -18.43 11.08 0.08
CA SER A 20 -18.34 12.37 -0.58
C SER A 20 -19.14 12.35 -1.90
N PRO A 21 -20.00 13.35 -2.14
CA PRO A 21 -20.75 13.47 -3.39
C PRO A 21 -19.89 13.96 -4.56
N SER A 22 -18.68 14.42 -4.29
CA SER A 22 -17.77 14.98 -5.28
C SER A 22 -16.36 14.43 -5.11
N PHE A 23 -15.65 14.31 -6.23
CA PHE A 23 -14.25 13.91 -6.24
C PHE A 23 -13.34 15.14 -6.13
N SER A 24 -12.44 15.15 -5.16
CA SER A 24 -11.33 16.10 -5.08
C SER A 24 -10.09 15.46 -4.45
N THR A 25 -8.91 15.93 -4.85
CA THR A 25 -7.64 15.46 -4.26
C THR A 25 -7.55 15.81 -2.77
N ASP A 26 -8.11 16.95 -2.37
CA ASP A 26 -8.10 17.39 -0.97
C ASP A 26 -8.94 16.46 -0.11
N GLU A 27 -10.14 16.12 -0.56
CA GLU A 27 -11.01 15.15 0.14
C GLU A 27 -10.36 13.78 0.23
N LEU A 28 -9.82 13.26 -0.87
CA LEU A 28 -9.16 11.95 -0.89
C LEU A 28 -7.97 11.84 0.06
N THR A 29 -7.27 12.94 0.31
CA THR A 29 -6.09 12.97 1.17
C THR A 29 -6.35 13.59 2.53
N ASP A 30 -7.59 13.92 2.84
CA ASP A 30 -7.98 14.44 4.15
C ASP A 30 -7.76 13.39 5.25
N PHE A 31 -7.37 13.84 6.44
CA PHE A 31 -7.13 12.97 7.59
C PHE A 31 -8.40 12.22 8.07
N HIS A 32 -9.56 12.73 7.70
CA HIS A 32 -10.88 12.17 7.99
C HIS A 32 -11.61 11.69 6.73
N THR A 33 -10.89 11.43 5.64
CA THR A 33 -11.51 10.99 4.39
C THR A 33 -12.39 9.76 4.59
N THR A 34 -13.54 9.75 3.93
CA THR A 34 -14.43 8.61 3.88
C THR A 34 -14.15 7.70 2.69
N SER A 35 -13.28 8.14 1.78
CA SER A 35 -12.90 7.37 0.59
C SER A 35 -12.00 6.19 0.96
N ARG A 36 -12.40 4.99 0.58
CA ARG A 36 -11.68 3.74 0.86
C ARG A 36 -11.72 2.81 -0.35
N THR A 37 -10.64 2.08 -0.51
CA THR A 37 -10.57 0.94 -1.43
C THR A 37 -10.43 -0.33 -0.62
N PHE A 38 -11.32 -1.29 -0.81
CA PHE A 38 -11.22 -2.60 -0.21
C PHE A 38 -10.77 -3.61 -1.26
N SER A 39 -9.66 -4.31 -0.98
CA SER A 39 -9.23 -5.47 -1.75
C SER A 39 -9.60 -6.73 -0.99
N VAL A 40 -10.44 -7.56 -1.58
CA VAL A 40 -10.92 -8.79 -0.98
C VAL A 40 -10.15 -9.97 -1.56
N TYR A 41 -9.56 -10.76 -0.70
CA TYR A 41 -8.77 -11.93 -1.08
C TYR A 41 -9.51 -13.21 -0.66
N TYR A 42 -10.10 -13.87 -1.66
CA TYR A 42 -10.82 -15.11 -1.48
C TYR A 42 -9.86 -16.30 -1.36
N PRO A 43 -10.16 -17.30 -0.50
CA PRO A 43 -9.31 -18.47 -0.31
C PRO A 43 -9.05 -19.25 -1.61
N ASP A 44 -10.08 -19.41 -2.43
CA ASP A 44 -10.06 -20.23 -3.64
C ASP A 44 -9.19 -19.65 -4.76
N THR A 45 -8.86 -18.36 -4.68
CA THR A 45 -7.97 -17.70 -5.64
C THR A 45 -6.48 -17.90 -5.32
N ARG A 46 -6.15 -18.61 -4.24
CA ARG A 46 -4.78 -18.82 -3.76
C ARG A 46 -4.42 -20.30 -3.76
N PRO A 47 -3.45 -20.75 -4.57
CA PRO A 47 -3.03 -22.14 -4.58
C PRO A 47 -2.37 -22.54 -3.24
N ASP A 48 -2.55 -23.80 -2.85
CA ASP A 48 -1.76 -24.55 -1.87
C ASP A 48 -1.68 -24.00 -0.42
N ARG A 49 -2.76 -23.43 0.10
CA ARG A 49 -2.81 -23.13 1.54
C ARG A 49 -3.48 -24.22 2.33
N LYS A 50 -2.79 -24.74 3.34
CA LYS A 50 -3.33 -25.75 4.26
C LYS A 50 -4.57 -25.28 5.05
N GLU A 51 -4.68 -23.95 5.25
CA GLU A 51 -5.77 -23.31 5.98
C GLU A 51 -6.17 -22.01 5.28
N PRO A 52 -6.99 -22.09 4.22
CA PRO A 52 -7.41 -20.91 3.49
C PRO A 52 -8.28 -20.01 4.38
N ARG A 53 -7.95 -18.72 4.41
CA ARG A 53 -8.71 -17.69 5.12
C ARG A 53 -8.93 -16.50 4.20
N TYR A 54 -10.06 -15.84 4.37
CA TYR A 54 -10.28 -14.54 3.74
C TYR A 54 -9.37 -13.48 4.36
N SER A 55 -8.87 -12.59 3.52
CA SER A 55 -8.19 -11.36 3.95
C SER A 55 -8.80 -10.18 3.22
N ILE A 56 -8.99 -9.08 3.92
CA ILE A 56 -9.49 -7.85 3.34
C ILE A 56 -8.49 -6.75 3.70
N VAL A 57 -8.06 -5.99 2.70
CA VAL A 57 -7.17 -4.84 2.88
C VAL A 57 -7.96 -3.58 2.56
N ALA A 58 -8.15 -2.72 3.54
CA ALA A 58 -8.66 -1.38 3.34
C ALA A 58 -7.49 -0.43 3.07
N SER A 59 -7.54 0.30 1.97
CA SER A 59 -6.53 1.30 1.60
C SER A 59 -7.13 2.70 1.57
N ILE A 60 -6.41 3.65 2.14
CA ILE A 60 -6.78 5.06 2.25
C ILE A 60 -5.56 5.89 1.85
N ASN A 61 -5.77 6.98 1.13
CA ASN A 61 -4.70 7.94 0.90
C ASN A 61 -4.42 8.74 2.19
N ALA A 62 -3.14 9.06 2.42
CA ALA A 62 -2.73 9.73 3.63
C ALA A 62 -1.59 10.72 3.37
N LYS A 63 -1.63 11.87 4.03
CA LYS A 63 -0.54 12.85 4.04
C LYS A 63 0.40 12.55 5.21
N TRP A 64 1.70 12.46 4.96
CA TRP A 64 2.73 12.28 5.98
C TRP A 64 2.63 13.32 7.10
N GLN A 65 2.37 14.58 6.73
CA GLN A 65 2.32 15.73 7.63
C GLN A 65 1.28 15.58 8.74
N ASP A 66 0.21 14.83 8.50
CA ASP A 66 -0.84 14.60 9.48
C ASP A 66 -0.44 13.56 10.53
N TRP A 67 0.37 12.58 10.12
CA TRP A 67 0.79 11.48 10.97
C TRP A 67 2.09 11.74 11.75
N GLN A 68 3.04 12.48 11.16
CA GLN A 68 4.36 12.68 11.76
C GLN A 68 4.34 13.46 13.07
N LYS A 69 3.39 14.40 13.21
CA LYS A 69 3.28 15.30 14.34
C LYS A 69 2.44 14.78 15.51
N LEU A 70 1.79 13.64 15.34
CA LEU A 70 0.95 13.05 16.40
C LEU A 70 1.82 12.58 17.57
N SER A 71 1.37 12.83 18.81
CA SER A 71 1.87 12.15 19.99
C SER A 71 1.63 10.63 19.87
N ASP A 72 2.30 9.83 20.68
CA ASP A 72 2.08 8.36 20.63
C ASP A 72 0.65 7.99 21.07
N GLU A 73 0.06 8.75 21.96
CA GLU A 73 -1.33 8.56 22.37
C GLU A 73 -2.29 8.90 21.22
N ASP A 74 -2.13 10.07 20.59
CA ASP A 74 -2.98 10.49 19.47
C ASP A 74 -2.79 9.60 18.23
N TYR A 75 -1.56 9.12 18.00
CA TYR A 75 -1.25 8.16 16.98
C TYR A 75 -2.02 6.85 17.18
N SER A 76 -2.04 6.33 18.39
CA SER A 76 -2.77 5.11 18.73
C SER A 76 -4.29 5.30 18.57
N LYS A 77 -4.82 6.44 19.01
CA LYS A 77 -6.23 6.80 18.79
C LYS A 77 -6.58 6.90 17.31
N ALA A 78 -5.73 7.55 16.51
CA ALA A 78 -5.93 7.68 15.07
C ALA A 78 -5.90 6.31 14.34
N LYS A 79 -4.99 5.41 14.70
CA LYS A 79 -4.98 4.04 14.16
C LYS A 79 -6.26 3.28 14.50
N ASN A 80 -6.70 3.33 15.74
CA ASN A 80 -7.92 2.66 16.19
C ASN A 80 -9.15 3.22 15.47
N ARG A 81 -9.22 4.54 15.29
CA ARG A 81 -10.28 5.20 14.52
C ARG A 81 -10.30 4.68 13.08
N LEU A 82 -9.15 4.63 12.39
CA LEU A 82 -9.09 4.12 11.01
C LEU A 82 -9.58 2.68 10.89
N CYS A 83 -9.22 1.82 11.84
CA CYS A 83 -9.69 0.46 11.91
C CYS A 83 -11.22 0.43 12.04
N GLU A 84 -11.76 1.16 13.01
CA GLU A 84 -13.20 1.19 13.28
C GLU A 84 -14.01 1.74 12.11
N GLU A 85 -13.61 2.89 11.57
CA GLU A 85 -14.28 3.49 10.41
C GLU A 85 -14.24 2.59 9.18
N SER A 86 -13.14 1.83 8.98
CA SER A 86 -13.03 0.88 7.89
C SER A 86 -13.93 -0.34 8.08
N VAL A 87 -14.08 -0.82 9.30
CA VAL A 87 -15.04 -1.90 9.61
C VAL A 87 -16.46 -1.42 9.39
N VAL A 88 -16.84 -0.23 9.89
CA VAL A 88 -18.17 0.35 9.68
C VAL A 88 -18.50 0.53 8.19
N ALA A 89 -17.54 1.00 7.39
CA ALA A 89 -17.73 1.12 5.95
C ALA A 89 -17.90 -0.26 5.27
N LEU A 90 -17.16 -1.26 5.73
CA LEU A 90 -17.24 -2.63 5.19
C LEU A 90 -18.54 -3.34 5.60
N GLU A 91 -19.10 -3.06 6.78
CA GLU A 91 -20.38 -3.60 7.23
C GLU A 91 -21.55 -3.22 6.31
N LYS A 92 -21.45 -2.07 5.61
CA LYS A 92 -22.44 -1.65 4.61
C LYS A 92 -22.44 -2.55 3.36
N ILE A 93 -21.35 -3.26 3.11
CA ILE A 93 -21.13 -4.13 1.93
C ILE A 93 -21.26 -5.60 2.31
N ILE A 94 -20.67 -5.99 3.41
CA ILE A 94 -20.69 -7.35 3.94
C ILE A 94 -21.30 -7.30 5.34
N PRO A 95 -22.60 -7.53 5.47
CA PRO A 95 -23.25 -7.62 6.78
C PRO A 95 -22.55 -8.62 7.69
N ASP A 96 -22.53 -8.38 8.99
CA ASP A 96 -21.92 -9.23 10.02
C ASP A 96 -20.40 -9.46 9.89
N ILE A 97 -19.71 -8.64 9.08
CA ILE A 97 -18.26 -8.81 8.90
C ILE A 97 -17.49 -8.64 10.21
N ARG A 98 -17.94 -7.76 11.08
CA ARG A 98 -17.34 -7.49 12.39
C ARG A 98 -17.18 -8.76 13.21
N ASP A 99 -18.21 -9.58 13.28
CA ASP A 99 -18.22 -10.84 14.04
C ASP A 99 -17.30 -11.90 13.43
N LYS A 100 -16.95 -11.74 12.16
CA LYS A 100 -16.07 -12.65 11.41
C LYS A 100 -14.58 -12.27 11.50
N ILE A 101 -14.24 -11.09 12.02
CA ILE A 101 -12.85 -10.62 12.13
C ILE A 101 -12.11 -11.42 13.20
N ASP A 102 -10.94 -11.95 12.86
CA ASP A 102 -9.97 -12.58 13.74
C ASP A 102 -8.82 -11.63 14.11
N HIS A 103 -8.32 -10.90 13.11
CA HIS A 103 -7.21 -9.95 13.28
C HIS A 103 -7.48 -8.66 12.51
N LEU A 104 -7.25 -7.54 13.18
CA LEU A 104 -7.42 -6.20 12.62
C LEU A 104 -6.22 -5.33 13.00
N GLU A 105 -5.55 -4.76 12.00
CA GLU A 105 -4.39 -3.90 12.19
C GLU A 105 -4.36 -2.79 11.12
N ALA A 106 -3.85 -1.62 11.48
CA ALA A 106 -3.60 -0.53 10.54
C ALA A 106 -2.11 -0.25 10.40
N ALA A 107 -1.63 -0.13 9.16
CA ALA A 107 -0.36 0.49 8.80
C ALA A 107 -0.60 1.94 8.38
N THR A 108 0.32 2.82 8.74
CA THR A 108 0.24 4.26 8.49
C THR A 108 1.52 4.74 7.82
N PRO A 109 1.62 5.99 7.36
CA PRO A 109 2.89 6.53 6.87
C PRO A 109 4.06 6.37 7.86
N ARG A 110 3.83 6.50 9.18
CA ARG A 110 4.87 6.22 10.21
C ARG A 110 5.28 4.75 10.22
N THR A 111 4.35 3.83 10.06
CA THR A 111 4.63 2.39 9.97
C THR A 111 5.49 2.08 8.75
N ILE A 112 5.14 2.63 7.59
CA ILE A 112 5.89 2.43 6.35
C ILE A 112 7.30 3.00 6.49
N GLN A 113 7.45 4.23 6.99
CA GLN A 113 8.77 4.82 7.21
C GLN A 113 9.62 3.97 8.16
N HIS A 114 9.04 3.46 9.25
CA HIS A 114 9.76 2.64 10.22
C HIS A 114 10.38 1.39 9.59
N TYR A 115 9.62 0.68 8.74
CA TYR A 115 10.08 -0.58 8.17
C TYR A 115 10.85 -0.44 6.87
N THR A 116 10.59 0.59 6.09
CA THR A 116 11.18 0.75 4.74
C THR A 116 12.23 1.85 4.65
N HIS A 117 12.28 2.73 5.65
CA HIS A 117 13.07 3.97 5.65
C HIS A 117 12.76 4.93 4.48
N HIS A 118 11.66 4.70 3.77
CA HIS A 118 11.22 5.62 2.73
C HIS A 118 10.88 6.98 3.32
N ALA A 119 11.37 8.04 2.67
CA ALA A 119 11.08 9.41 3.07
C ALA A 119 9.56 9.65 3.09
N SER A 120 9.09 10.30 4.16
CA SER A 120 7.67 10.61 4.34
C SER A 120 6.72 9.40 4.28
N GLY A 121 7.22 8.22 4.61
CA GLY A 121 6.41 7.00 4.65
C GLY A 121 5.73 6.65 3.32
N ALA A 122 6.38 6.97 2.20
CA ALA A 122 5.84 6.65 0.88
C ALA A 122 5.78 5.14 0.66
N SER A 123 4.61 4.64 0.26
CA SER A 123 4.39 3.21 0.02
C SER A 123 4.93 2.73 -1.33
N PHE A 124 5.11 3.64 -2.29
CA PHE A 124 5.51 3.32 -3.67
C PHE A 124 6.91 3.83 -4.05
N GLY A 125 7.81 4.05 -3.10
CA GLY A 125 9.16 4.54 -3.38
C GLY A 125 9.18 6.02 -3.76
N THR A 126 10.01 6.38 -4.75
CA THR A 126 10.17 7.77 -5.18
C THR A 126 9.00 8.25 -6.04
N LYS A 127 8.89 9.57 -6.24
CA LYS A 127 7.96 10.15 -7.22
C LYS A 127 8.27 9.64 -8.62
N PHE A 128 7.32 9.82 -9.55
CA PHE A 128 7.46 9.36 -10.94
C PHE A 128 8.74 9.93 -11.60
N GLU A 129 9.04 11.21 -11.38
CA GLU A 129 10.24 11.88 -11.89
C GLU A 129 11.55 11.24 -11.37
N GLY A 130 11.49 10.54 -10.25
CA GLY A 130 12.63 9.81 -9.69
C GLY A 130 13.14 8.69 -10.58
N LEU A 131 12.33 8.19 -11.53
CA LEU A 131 12.75 7.18 -12.50
C LEU A 131 13.83 7.71 -13.43
N ASP A 132 13.67 8.92 -13.96
CA ASP A 132 14.65 9.55 -14.83
C ASP A 132 15.97 9.80 -14.08
N VAL A 133 15.89 10.38 -12.88
CA VAL A 133 17.06 10.60 -12.02
C VAL A 133 17.78 9.28 -11.74
N SER A 134 17.05 8.24 -11.33
CA SER A 134 17.62 6.92 -11.03
C SER A 134 18.25 6.27 -12.26
N SER A 135 17.61 6.39 -13.43
CA SER A 135 18.08 5.78 -14.67
C SER A 135 19.31 6.45 -15.26
N GLN A 136 19.48 7.76 -15.03
CA GLN A 136 20.59 8.59 -15.53
C GLN A 136 21.73 8.71 -14.51
N LEU A 137 21.60 8.10 -13.34
CA LEU A 137 22.63 8.19 -12.29
C LEU A 137 24.04 7.80 -12.77
N PRO A 138 24.24 6.75 -13.59
CA PRO A 138 25.55 6.40 -14.13
C PRO A 138 26.14 7.43 -15.08
N ASP A 139 25.31 8.27 -15.70
CA ASP A 139 25.77 9.33 -16.63
C ASP A 139 26.39 10.51 -15.84
N HIS A 140 25.92 10.72 -14.61
CA HIS A 140 26.46 11.74 -13.71
C HIS A 140 27.58 11.22 -12.79
N ALA A 141 27.51 9.95 -12.43
CA ALA A 141 28.49 9.28 -11.57
C ALA A 141 28.78 7.88 -12.12
N PRO A 142 29.81 7.74 -13.01
CA PRO A 142 30.14 6.48 -13.64
C PRO A 142 30.35 5.34 -12.60
N GLY A 143 29.69 4.22 -12.83
CA GLY A 143 29.73 3.07 -11.92
C GLY A 143 28.75 3.11 -10.75
N LEU A 144 27.99 4.20 -10.57
CA LEU A 144 26.95 4.29 -9.56
C LEU A 144 25.58 3.98 -10.17
N TYR A 145 24.90 2.97 -9.62
CA TYR A 145 23.60 2.51 -10.09
C TYR A 145 22.61 2.45 -8.91
N HIS A 146 21.34 2.69 -9.21
CA HIS A 146 20.26 2.52 -8.27
C HIS A 146 19.33 1.40 -8.76
N ALA A 147 18.88 0.55 -7.83
CA ALA A 147 17.88 -0.48 -8.06
C ALA A 147 16.86 -0.47 -6.91
N GLY A 148 15.66 -0.93 -7.18
CA GLY A 148 14.59 -0.98 -6.19
C GLY A 148 13.29 -0.34 -6.67
N SER A 149 12.43 0.07 -5.75
CA SER A 149 11.17 0.71 -6.07
C SER A 149 11.39 2.17 -6.50
N VAL A 150 11.09 2.50 -7.75
CA VAL A 150 11.27 3.83 -8.33
C VAL A 150 10.00 4.29 -9.02
N GLY A 151 9.37 5.31 -8.46
CA GLY A 151 8.09 5.79 -8.96
C GLY A 151 6.99 4.72 -8.90
N ILE A 152 5.79 5.08 -9.29
CA ILE A 152 4.65 4.15 -9.27
C ILE A 152 4.78 3.04 -10.32
N ILE A 153 5.40 3.33 -11.46
CA ILE A 153 5.50 2.39 -12.59
C ILE A 153 6.51 1.27 -12.34
N MET A 154 7.55 1.54 -11.57
CA MET A 154 8.58 0.56 -11.17
C MET A 154 8.47 0.23 -9.68
N SER A 155 7.25 0.14 -9.17
CA SER A 155 6.95 -0.24 -7.79
C SER A 155 6.20 -1.56 -7.71
N GLY A 156 5.97 -2.04 -6.49
CA GLY A 156 5.44 -3.37 -6.24
C GLY A 156 6.43 -4.46 -6.67
N TRP A 157 6.02 -5.71 -6.58
CA TRP A 157 6.89 -6.85 -6.90
C TRP A 157 7.36 -6.83 -8.34
N LEU A 158 6.42 -6.73 -9.29
CA LEU A 158 6.72 -6.82 -10.71
C LEU A 158 7.58 -5.65 -11.18
N GLY A 159 7.22 -4.42 -10.81
CA GLY A 159 7.96 -3.23 -11.21
C GLY A 159 9.38 -3.22 -10.64
N THR A 160 9.55 -3.55 -9.37
CA THR A 160 10.86 -3.59 -8.70
C THR A 160 11.79 -4.66 -9.29
N ILE A 161 11.27 -5.86 -9.56
CA ILE A 161 12.03 -6.94 -10.21
C ILE A 161 12.44 -6.52 -11.60
N ASN A 162 11.52 -5.97 -12.40
CA ASN A 162 11.81 -5.51 -13.76
C ASN A 162 12.87 -4.42 -13.78
N TYR A 163 12.78 -3.44 -12.88
CA TYR A 163 13.80 -2.40 -12.79
C TYR A 163 15.16 -2.95 -12.34
N GLY A 164 15.18 -3.96 -11.48
CA GLY A 164 16.40 -4.69 -11.13
C GLY A 164 17.07 -5.35 -12.36
N VAL A 165 16.29 -5.97 -13.23
CA VAL A 165 16.80 -6.56 -14.49
C VAL A 165 17.36 -5.47 -15.43
N ILE A 166 16.64 -4.35 -15.58
CA ILE A 166 17.11 -3.22 -16.40
C ILE A 166 18.45 -2.70 -15.88
N THR A 167 18.55 -2.52 -14.55
CA THR A 167 19.78 -2.04 -13.91
C THR A 167 20.94 -3.02 -14.06
N ALA A 168 20.69 -4.32 -13.85
CA ALA A 168 21.70 -5.36 -14.06
C ALA A 168 22.25 -5.37 -15.48
N ASN A 169 21.38 -5.22 -16.48
CA ASN A 169 21.79 -5.15 -17.90
C ASN A 169 22.64 -3.90 -18.20
N LYS A 170 22.38 -2.76 -17.54
CA LYS A 170 23.22 -1.56 -17.65
C LYS A 170 24.61 -1.78 -17.04
N ILE A 171 24.67 -2.42 -15.87
CA ILE A 171 25.92 -2.76 -15.20
C ILE A 171 26.75 -3.73 -16.04
N ASP A 172 26.14 -4.76 -16.60
CA ASP A 172 26.83 -5.73 -17.45
C ASP A 172 27.48 -5.06 -18.68
N ARG A 173 26.76 -4.14 -19.35
CA ARG A 173 27.32 -3.36 -20.46
C ARG A 173 28.49 -2.50 -20.01
N PHE A 174 28.38 -1.80 -18.90
CA PHE A 174 29.44 -0.98 -18.33
C PHE A 174 30.71 -1.81 -18.06
N LEU A 175 30.57 -2.98 -17.42
CA LEU A 175 31.68 -3.85 -17.11
C LEU A 175 32.35 -4.45 -18.37
N ARG A 176 31.60 -4.63 -19.44
CA ARG A 176 32.14 -5.10 -20.73
C ARG A 176 32.75 -3.98 -21.60
N GLY A 177 32.71 -2.73 -21.14
CA GLY A 177 33.26 -1.61 -21.90
C GLY A 177 32.45 -1.24 -23.17
N LYS A 178 31.16 -1.54 -23.17
CA LYS A 178 30.25 -1.32 -24.30
C LYS A 178 29.23 -0.26 -23.98
#